data_1e3f99f9a833c7a7c96eb28c31679738
#
_entry.id   1e3f99f9a833c7a7c96eb28c31679738
#
_cell.length_a   1.000
_cell.length_b   1.000
_cell.length_c   1.000
_cell.angle_alpha   90.00
_cell.angle_beta   90.00
_cell.angle_gamma   90.00
#
_symmetry.space_group_name_H-M   'P 1'
#
loop_
_entity.id
_entity.type
_entity.pdbx_description
1 polymer ?
#
loop_
_entity_poly.entity_id
_entity_poly.type
_entity_poly.pdbx_seq_one_letter_code
_entity_poly.pdbx_strand_id
1 'polypeptide(L)'
;MQLGSCCGCWLSEGQFFTIRHPPSASHFLTVFHVILFQPEIPPNTGNIIRLCANSGAHLHLIEPLGFDINEKAVRRSGMDYAELAEVKTWPTLERCFEEVSPPRWFAVSTRGATRYDAPKYAAGDAFLFGPETRGLPQTLLDSFPPEHRLRIPMRSGNRSLNLSNAVAVLVYEAWRQHEFR
;
A
#
# COMPACT_ATOMS: atom_id res chain seq x y z
N MET A 1 28.09 13.37 -30.41
CA MET A 1 26.99 13.69 -31.34
C MET A 1 26.33 12.38 -31.74
N GLN A 2 25.25 11.98 -31.07
CA GLN A 2 24.48 10.79 -31.46
C GLN A 2 23.09 11.25 -31.90
N LEU A 3 22.81 11.04 -33.18
CA LEU A 3 21.54 11.37 -33.83
C LEU A 3 20.48 10.32 -33.42
N GLY A 4 19.44 10.79 -32.76
CA GLY A 4 18.26 9.96 -32.44
C GLY A 4 17.46 9.69 -33.72
N SER A 5 17.09 8.43 -33.90
CA SER A 5 16.25 7.89 -34.98
C SER A 5 14.84 8.48 -34.92
N CYS A 6 14.46 9.28 -35.89
CA CYS A 6 13.08 9.74 -36.09
C CYS A 6 12.33 8.76 -36.98
N CYS A 7 11.27 8.12 -36.46
CA CYS A 7 10.31 7.39 -37.29
C CYS A 7 9.31 8.38 -37.91
N GLY A 8 9.36 8.59 -39.22
CA GLY A 8 8.43 9.45 -39.96
C GLY A 8 7.38 8.62 -40.71
N CYS A 9 6.10 8.98 -40.58
CA CYS A 9 5.03 8.50 -41.45
C CYS A 9 4.73 9.50 -42.55
N TRP A 10 4.59 9.01 -43.79
CA TRP A 10 4.23 9.82 -44.97
C TRP A 10 2.71 9.88 -45.13
N LEU A 11 2.15 11.08 -45.24
CA LEU A 11 0.83 11.34 -45.76
C LEU A 11 0.91 11.98 -47.12
N SER A 12 -0.06 11.71 -48.00
CA SER A 12 -0.09 11.97 -49.43
C SER A 12 -0.04 13.43 -49.90
N GLU A 13 0.27 14.38 -49.06
CA GLU A 13 0.37 15.83 -49.43
C GLU A 13 1.62 16.54 -48.87
N GLY A 14 2.73 15.84 -48.71
CA GLY A 14 4.02 16.48 -48.48
C GLY A 14 4.21 17.28 -47.18
N GLN A 15 3.33 17.17 -46.18
CA GLN A 15 3.53 17.81 -44.88
C GLN A 15 4.11 16.83 -43.88
N PHE A 16 5.32 17.13 -43.40
CA PHE A 16 5.93 16.38 -42.30
C PHE A 16 5.30 16.78 -40.96
N PHE A 17 4.58 15.86 -40.34
CA PHE A 17 4.15 16.01 -38.96
C PHE A 17 5.18 15.36 -38.04
N THR A 18 6.00 16.18 -37.37
CA THR A 18 6.94 15.67 -36.38
C THR A 18 6.22 15.44 -35.06
N ILE A 19 5.84 14.19 -34.78
CA ILE A 19 5.36 13.82 -33.46
C ILE A 19 6.57 13.91 -32.52
N ARG A 20 6.68 15.01 -31.78
CA ARG A 20 7.54 15.08 -30.61
C ARG A 20 6.91 14.21 -29.54
N HIS A 21 7.46 13.02 -29.34
CA HIS A 21 7.22 12.31 -28.09
C HIS A 21 7.72 13.19 -26.94
N PRO A 22 6.89 13.52 -25.93
CA PRO A 22 7.42 14.15 -24.73
C PRO A 22 8.52 13.21 -24.18
N PRO A 23 9.58 13.77 -23.56
CA PRO A 23 10.58 12.94 -22.92
C PRO A 23 9.85 12.01 -21.97
N SER A 24 10.18 10.72 -21.97
CA SER A 24 9.64 9.74 -21.05
C SER A 24 9.87 10.29 -19.64
N ALA A 25 8.83 10.88 -19.06
CA ALA A 25 8.79 11.06 -17.63
C ALA A 25 9.00 9.66 -17.07
N SER A 26 10.14 9.44 -16.42
CA SER A 26 10.32 8.28 -15.56
C SER A 26 9.10 8.31 -14.63
N HIS A 27 8.15 7.42 -14.86
CA HIS A 27 7.02 7.24 -13.99
C HIS A 27 7.63 6.73 -12.68
N PHE A 28 7.90 7.64 -11.75
CA PHE A 28 8.10 7.27 -10.37
C PHE A 28 6.74 6.73 -9.92
N LEU A 29 6.61 5.41 -10.00
CA LEU A 29 5.45 4.73 -9.41
C LEU A 29 5.43 5.13 -7.94
N THR A 30 4.33 5.74 -7.51
CA THR A 30 4.15 6.08 -6.11
C THR A 30 3.91 4.78 -5.35
N VAL A 31 4.95 4.27 -4.71
CA VAL A 31 4.88 3.04 -3.93
C VAL A 31 4.58 3.38 -2.47
N PHE A 32 3.59 2.72 -1.88
CA PHE A 32 3.29 2.76 -0.45
C PHE A 32 3.59 1.40 0.18
N HIS A 33 3.84 1.39 1.49
CA HIS A 33 4.03 0.16 2.26
C HIS A 33 2.82 -0.08 3.15
N VAL A 34 2.21 -1.25 3.03
CA VAL A 34 1.14 -1.74 3.91
C VAL A 34 1.74 -2.77 4.84
N ILE A 35 1.66 -2.54 6.15
CA ILE A 35 2.19 -3.44 7.16
C ILE A 35 1.05 -3.97 8.02
N LEU A 36 0.87 -5.28 8.05
CA LEU A 36 -0.08 -5.96 8.90
C LEU A 36 0.63 -6.56 10.11
N PHE A 37 0.37 -6.02 11.28
CA PHE A 37 0.93 -6.50 12.54
C PHE A 37 0.11 -7.69 13.03
N GLN A 38 0.68 -8.90 12.97
CA GLN A 38 0.07 -10.15 13.44
C GLN A 38 -1.36 -10.36 12.92
N PRO A 39 -1.62 -10.39 11.61
CA PRO A 39 -2.95 -10.57 11.07
C PRO A 39 -3.53 -11.94 11.44
N GLU A 40 -4.83 -11.98 11.73
CA GLU A 40 -5.51 -13.16 12.31
C GLU A 40 -6.47 -13.83 11.32
N ILE A 41 -7.01 -13.11 10.35
CA ILE A 41 -8.10 -13.57 9.46
C ILE A 41 -7.61 -13.73 8.02
N PRO A 42 -7.39 -14.99 7.53
CA PRO A 42 -6.86 -15.24 6.19
C PRO A 42 -7.59 -14.55 5.03
N PRO A 43 -8.94 -14.52 4.98
CA PRO A 43 -9.67 -13.81 3.93
C PRO A 43 -9.36 -12.31 3.85
N ASN A 44 -9.10 -11.64 4.99
CA ASN A 44 -8.72 -10.23 4.98
C ASN A 44 -7.35 -10.05 4.32
N THR A 45 -6.38 -10.86 4.73
CA THR A 45 -5.03 -10.84 4.15
C THR A 45 -5.06 -11.14 2.65
N GLY A 46 -5.87 -12.10 2.21
CA GLY A 46 -6.06 -12.39 0.79
C GLY A 46 -6.61 -11.20 0.00
N ASN A 47 -7.62 -10.51 0.52
CA ASN A 47 -8.15 -9.30 -0.11
C ASN A 47 -7.10 -8.17 -0.16
N ILE A 48 -6.27 -8.05 0.88
CA ILE A 48 -5.21 -7.03 0.94
C ILE A 48 -4.08 -7.35 -0.05
N ILE A 49 -3.70 -8.62 -0.21
CA ILE A 49 -2.73 -9.05 -1.24
C ILE A 49 -3.19 -8.58 -2.62
N ARG A 50 -4.44 -8.88 -2.99
CA ARG A 50 -5.01 -8.43 -4.26
C ARG A 50 -5.10 -6.92 -4.39
N LEU A 51 -5.45 -6.22 -3.32
CA LEU A 51 -5.45 -4.77 -3.28
C LEU A 51 -4.06 -4.20 -3.56
N CYS A 52 -3.04 -4.72 -2.89
CA CYS A 52 -1.65 -4.27 -3.07
C CYS A 52 -1.16 -4.54 -4.50
N ALA A 53 -1.44 -5.72 -5.06
CA ALA A 53 -1.13 -6.03 -6.46
C ALA A 53 -1.77 -5.04 -7.43
N ASN A 54 -3.01 -4.61 -7.19
CA ASN A 54 -3.72 -3.66 -8.05
C ASN A 54 -3.26 -2.20 -7.88
N SER A 55 -2.78 -1.83 -6.69
CA SER A 55 -2.37 -0.45 -6.38
C SER A 55 -0.86 -0.22 -6.48
N GLY A 56 -0.06 -1.28 -6.67
CA GLY A 56 1.40 -1.21 -6.63
C GLY A 56 1.97 -1.02 -5.22
N ALA A 57 1.17 -1.17 -4.16
CA ALA A 57 1.64 -1.10 -2.78
C ALA A 57 2.38 -2.38 -2.38
N HIS A 58 3.44 -2.26 -1.58
CA HIS A 58 4.16 -3.40 -1.02
C HIS A 58 3.51 -3.88 0.27
N LEU A 59 3.26 -5.20 0.37
CA LEU A 59 2.67 -5.79 1.56
C LEU A 59 3.71 -6.46 2.44
N HIS A 60 3.69 -6.12 3.73
CA HIS A 60 4.53 -6.68 4.77
C HIS A 60 3.67 -7.30 5.87
N LEU A 61 3.97 -8.54 6.23
CA LEU A 61 3.28 -9.28 7.29
C LEU A 61 4.24 -9.50 8.46
N ILE A 62 3.82 -9.13 9.65
CA ILE A 62 4.62 -9.32 10.87
C ILE A 62 4.11 -10.54 11.62
N GLU A 63 5.01 -11.47 11.91
CA GLU A 63 4.72 -12.68 12.69
C GLU A 63 4.45 -12.38 14.19
N PRO A 64 3.77 -13.30 14.91
CA PRO A 64 3.13 -14.53 14.40
C PRO A 64 1.87 -14.23 13.58
N LEU A 65 1.65 -15.03 12.54
CA LEU A 65 0.40 -14.97 11.77
C LEU A 65 -0.63 -15.91 12.41
N GLY A 66 -1.90 -15.53 12.44
CA GLY A 66 -2.99 -16.38 12.91
C GLY A 66 -3.32 -17.55 11.95
N PHE A 67 -2.55 -17.74 10.89
CA PHE A 67 -2.79 -18.72 9.83
C PHE A 67 -1.49 -19.05 9.08
N ASP A 68 -1.48 -20.18 8.36
CA ASP A 68 -0.38 -20.57 7.49
C ASP A 68 -0.53 -19.94 6.09
N ILE A 69 0.49 -19.21 5.66
CA ILE A 69 0.61 -18.78 4.26
C ILE A 69 1.30 -19.93 3.52
N ASN A 70 0.52 -20.87 3.00
CA ASN A 70 1.02 -21.93 2.15
C ASN A 70 0.32 -21.90 0.78
N GLU A 71 0.98 -22.49 -0.22
CA GLU A 71 0.48 -22.57 -1.60
C GLU A 71 -0.98 -23.09 -1.70
N LYS A 72 -1.37 -23.99 -0.81
CA LYS A 72 -2.70 -24.61 -0.80
C LYS A 72 -3.80 -23.66 -0.30
N ALA A 73 -3.47 -22.80 0.68
CA ALA A 73 -4.38 -21.77 1.18
C ALA A 73 -4.58 -20.67 0.13
N VAL A 74 -3.52 -20.28 -0.55
CA VAL A 74 -3.50 -19.31 -1.64
C VAL A 74 -4.34 -19.76 -2.83
N ARG A 75 -4.15 -21.00 -3.30
CA ARG A 75 -4.96 -21.57 -4.39
C ARG A 75 -6.45 -21.64 -4.04
N ARG A 76 -6.80 -21.92 -2.79
CA ARG A 76 -8.21 -21.96 -2.35
C ARG A 76 -8.89 -20.60 -2.33
N SER A 77 -8.12 -19.52 -2.13
CA SER A 77 -8.62 -18.14 -2.17
C SER A 77 -8.69 -17.54 -3.58
N GLY A 78 -8.31 -18.31 -4.61
CA GLY A 78 -8.31 -17.84 -6.01
C GLY A 78 -7.27 -16.77 -6.31
N MET A 79 -6.22 -16.68 -5.50
CA MET A 79 -5.09 -15.78 -5.72
C MET A 79 -4.09 -16.38 -6.69
N ASP A 80 -3.48 -15.54 -7.53
CA ASP A 80 -2.41 -15.97 -8.42
C ASP A 80 -1.05 -15.93 -7.72
N TYR A 81 -0.12 -16.80 -8.13
CA TYR A 81 1.26 -16.84 -7.60
C TYR A 81 2.00 -15.49 -7.77
N ALA A 82 1.71 -14.76 -8.83
CA ALA A 82 2.30 -13.46 -9.09
C ALA A 82 1.94 -12.43 -7.99
N GLU A 83 0.71 -12.50 -7.46
CA GLU A 83 0.25 -11.61 -6.38
C GLU A 83 0.99 -11.86 -5.06
N LEU A 84 1.47 -13.08 -4.82
CA LEU A 84 2.24 -13.43 -3.62
C LEU A 84 3.71 -13.04 -3.66
N ALA A 85 4.28 -12.88 -4.85
CA ALA A 85 5.69 -12.55 -5.00
C ALA A 85 6.05 -11.19 -4.37
N GLU A 86 5.08 -10.31 -4.21
CA GLU A 86 5.22 -8.98 -3.62
C GLU A 86 4.99 -8.96 -2.09
N VAL A 87 4.65 -10.11 -1.48
CA VAL A 87 4.40 -10.21 -0.03
C VAL A 87 5.68 -10.59 0.70
N LYS A 88 6.09 -9.78 1.68
CA LYS A 88 7.23 -10.07 2.54
C LYS A 88 6.76 -10.37 3.96
N THR A 89 7.28 -11.44 4.56
CA THR A 89 7.02 -11.81 5.95
C THR A 89 8.24 -11.49 6.81
N TRP A 90 8.01 -10.97 8.01
CA TRP A 90 9.04 -10.52 8.94
C TRP A 90 8.82 -11.14 10.32
N PRO A 91 9.89 -11.63 10.99
CA PRO A 91 9.76 -12.23 12.32
C PRO A 91 9.35 -11.20 13.39
N THR A 92 9.72 -9.93 13.21
CA THR A 92 9.36 -8.85 14.14
C THR A 92 9.12 -7.53 13.40
N LEU A 93 8.42 -6.60 14.05
CA LEU A 93 8.17 -5.26 13.51
C LEU A 93 9.46 -4.43 13.40
N GLU A 94 10.39 -4.62 14.34
CA GLU A 94 11.69 -3.95 14.35
C GLU A 94 12.50 -4.31 13.10
N ARG A 95 12.55 -5.61 12.74
CA ARG A 95 13.23 -6.05 11.52
C ARG A 95 12.58 -5.46 10.25
N CYS A 96 11.25 -5.35 10.25
CA CYS A 96 10.56 -4.68 9.16
C CYS A 96 10.92 -3.19 9.10
N PHE A 97 11.00 -2.50 10.23
CA PHE A 97 11.40 -1.08 10.30
C PHE A 97 12.80 -0.85 9.75
N GLU A 98 13.76 -1.69 10.15
CA GLU A 98 15.16 -1.60 9.72
C GLU A 98 15.31 -1.77 8.20
N GLU A 99 14.65 -2.79 7.64
CA GLU A 99 14.83 -3.17 6.24
C GLU A 99 14.02 -2.32 5.25
N VAL A 100 12.78 -1.94 5.61
CA VAL A 100 11.93 -1.11 4.76
C VAL A 100 12.35 0.35 4.83
N SER A 101 12.76 0.81 6.03
CA SER A 101 13.26 2.17 6.28
C SER A 101 12.46 3.27 5.56
N PRO A 102 11.13 3.29 5.66
CA PRO A 102 10.31 4.28 4.96
C PRO A 102 10.52 5.68 5.55
N PRO A 103 10.30 6.73 4.74
CA PRO A 103 10.49 8.11 5.21
C PRO A 103 9.54 8.46 6.37
N ARG A 104 8.33 7.89 6.39
CA ARG A 104 7.35 8.10 7.45
C ARG A 104 6.52 6.85 7.70
N TRP A 105 6.14 6.69 8.96
CA TRP A 105 5.28 5.63 9.44
C TRP A 105 3.99 6.21 10.01
N PHE A 106 2.87 5.60 9.67
CA PHE A 106 1.55 5.97 10.18
C PHE A 106 0.90 4.74 10.83
N ALA A 107 0.52 4.84 12.09
CA ALA A 107 -0.24 3.81 12.78
C ALA A 107 -1.74 4.04 12.58
N VAL A 108 -2.46 3.04 12.09
CA VAL A 108 -3.89 3.13 11.79
C VAL A 108 -4.69 2.46 12.92
N SER A 109 -5.54 3.22 13.59
CA SER A 109 -6.33 2.74 14.71
C SER A 109 -7.63 3.53 14.84
N THR A 110 -8.67 2.90 15.39
CA THR A 110 -9.92 3.59 15.77
C THR A 110 -9.68 4.66 16.84
N ARG A 111 -8.55 4.57 17.57
CA ARG A 111 -8.09 5.51 18.61
C ARG A 111 -7.10 6.55 18.08
N GLY A 112 -6.91 6.63 16.77
CA GLY A 112 -6.02 7.61 16.15
C GLY A 112 -6.46 9.05 16.43
N ALA A 113 -5.49 9.95 16.57
CA ALA A 113 -5.74 11.37 16.81
C ALA A 113 -6.10 12.12 15.53
N THR A 114 -5.45 11.75 14.42
CA THR A 114 -5.52 12.46 13.14
C THR A 114 -6.44 11.72 12.17
N ARG A 115 -7.28 12.47 11.48
CA ARG A 115 -8.14 11.90 10.43
C ARG A 115 -7.28 11.44 9.24
N TYR A 116 -7.57 10.27 8.68
CA TYR A 116 -6.76 9.59 7.66
C TYR A 116 -6.51 10.43 6.38
N ASP A 117 -7.41 11.34 6.05
CA ASP A 117 -7.35 12.21 4.87
C ASP A 117 -6.71 13.60 5.14
N ALA A 118 -6.28 13.85 6.36
CA ALA A 118 -5.65 15.11 6.74
C ALA A 118 -4.16 15.21 6.33
N PRO A 119 -3.33 14.14 6.44
CA PRO A 119 -1.94 14.20 6.01
C PRO A 119 -1.82 14.28 4.49
N LYS A 120 -0.78 14.97 4.02
CA LYS A 120 -0.30 14.82 2.65
C LYS A 120 0.68 13.67 2.61
N TYR A 121 0.29 12.58 1.97
CA TYR A 121 1.11 11.39 1.83
C TYR A 121 2.20 11.59 0.79
N ALA A 122 3.33 10.91 0.98
CA ALA A 122 4.46 10.91 0.06
C ALA A 122 4.78 9.47 -0.38
N ALA A 123 5.42 9.34 -1.52
CA ALA A 123 5.94 8.04 -1.97
C ALA A 123 6.85 7.43 -0.89
N GLY A 124 6.71 6.14 -0.64
CA GLY A 124 7.45 5.43 0.40
C GLY A 124 6.82 5.48 1.80
N ASP A 125 5.73 6.21 2.02
CA ASP A 125 5.04 6.20 3.31
C ASP A 125 4.54 4.80 3.67
N ALA A 126 4.62 4.46 4.95
CA ALA A 126 4.22 3.16 5.48
C ALA A 126 3.00 3.27 6.40
N PHE A 127 2.05 2.36 6.22
CA PHE A 127 0.80 2.29 6.97
C PHE A 127 0.75 0.99 7.79
N LEU A 128 0.80 1.12 9.11
CA LEU A 128 0.79 0.01 10.06
C LEU A 128 -0.62 -0.24 10.58
N PHE A 129 -1.13 -1.45 10.36
CA PHE A 129 -2.43 -1.91 10.81
C PHE A 129 -2.26 -3.03 11.86
N GLY A 130 -3.10 -3.02 12.88
CA GLY A 130 -3.12 -4.05 13.91
C GLY A 130 -3.97 -5.25 13.55
N PRO A 131 -3.88 -6.33 14.37
CA PRO A 131 -4.74 -7.51 14.24
C PRO A 131 -6.22 -7.13 14.39
N GLU A 132 -7.07 -7.91 13.71
CA GLU A 132 -8.50 -7.62 13.56
C GLU A 132 -9.26 -7.56 14.87
N THR A 133 -8.89 -8.42 15.84
CA THR A 133 -9.64 -8.56 17.10
C THR A 133 -9.27 -7.51 18.14
N ARG A 134 -7.98 -7.16 18.25
CA ARG A 134 -7.45 -6.32 19.35
C ARG A 134 -6.86 -4.99 18.89
N GLY A 135 -6.60 -4.83 17.59
CA GLY A 135 -5.93 -3.65 17.05
C GLY A 135 -4.46 -3.56 17.51
N LEU A 136 -3.81 -2.44 17.21
CA LEU A 136 -2.44 -2.18 17.66
C LEU A 136 -2.36 -2.09 19.20
N PRO A 137 -1.31 -2.69 19.82
CA PRO A 137 -1.04 -2.50 21.24
C PRO A 137 -0.95 -1.01 21.60
N GLN A 138 -1.48 -0.62 22.76
CA GLN A 138 -1.50 0.79 23.16
C GLN A 138 -0.09 1.37 23.25
N THR A 139 0.85 0.62 23.82
CA THR A 139 2.27 1.03 23.92
C THR A 139 2.90 1.31 22.56
N LEU A 140 2.59 0.48 21.55
CA LEU A 140 3.04 0.70 20.18
C LEU A 140 2.36 1.92 19.56
N LEU A 141 1.06 2.09 19.77
CA LEU A 141 0.34 3.26 19.26
C LEU A 141 0.87 4.56 19.87
N ASP A 142 1.20 4.54 21.16
CA ASP A 142 1.71 5.72 21.88
C ASP A 142 3.15 6.09 21.50
N SER A 143 3.92 5.19 20.90
CA SER A 143 5.24 5.49 20.35
C SER A 143 5.19 6.36 19.07
N PHE A 144 4.03 6.47 18.43
CA PHE A 144 3.83 7.34 17.28
C PHE A 144 3.36 8.73 17.73
N PRO A 145 3.86 9.81 17.11
CA PRO A 145 3.36 11.15 17.40
C PRO A 145 1.88 11.28 16.96
N PRO A 146 1.08 12.16 17.58
CA PRO A 146 -0.34 12.28 17.32
C PRO A 146 -0.71 12.45 15.85
N GLU A 147 0.07 13.18 15.08
CA GLU A 147 -0.08 13.43 13.65
C GLU A 147 0.11 12.17 12.78
N HIS A 148 0.82 11.16 13.29
CA HIS A 148 1.04 9.88 12.64
C HIS A 148 0.11 8.76 13.15
N ARG A 149 -0.82 9.08 14.07
CA ARG A 149 -1.85 8.15 14.54
C ARG A 149 -3.15 8.40 13.80
N LEU A 150 -3.41 7.62 12.76
CA LEU A 150 -4.53 7.84 11.84
C LEU A 150 -5.79 7.12 12.31
N ARG A 151 -6.94 7.75 12.06
CA ARG A 151 -8.26 7.12 12.20
C ARG A 151 -9.09 7.33 10.94
N ILE A 152 -9.83 6.29 10.56
CA ILE A 152 -10.91 6.40 9.59
C ILE A 152 -12.19 6.75 10.37
N PRO A 153 -12.90 7.83 10.03
CA PRO A 153 -14.12 8.23 10.74
C PRO A 153 -15.20 7.15 10.67
N MET A 154 -15.88 6.93 11.77
CA MET A 154 -17.02 6.02 11.88
C MET A 154 -18.16 6.68 12.65
N ARG A 155 -19.38 6.24 12.40
CA ARG A 155 -20.52 6.65 13.23
C ARG A 155 -20.38 6.12 14.64
N SER A 156 -20.75 6.93 15.64
CA SER A 156 -20.72 6.54 17.05
C SER A 156 -21.51 5.25 17.28
N GLY A 157 -20.99 4.38 18.15
CA GLY A 157 -21.62 3.10 18.52
C GLY A 157 -21.36 1.93 17.54
N ASN A 158 -20.72 2.17 16.40
CA ASN A 158 -20.37 1.10 15.47
C ASN A 158 -19.05 0.42 15.83
N ARG A 159 -18.92 -0.84 15.38
CA ARG A 159 -17.65 -1.59 15.44
C ARG A 159 -16.66 -1.02 14.45
N SER A 160 -15.37 -1.42 14.60
CA SER A 160 -14.33 -1.12 13.63
C SER A 160 -14.69 -1.59 12.21
N LEU A 161 -14.16 -0.91 11.20
CA LEU A 161 -14.21 -1.42 9.83
C LEU A 161 -13.46 -2.76 9.73
N ASN A 162 -13.90 -3.59 8.79
CA ASN A 162 -13.12 -4.74 8.37
C ASN A 162 -11.71 -4.28 7.94
N LEU A 163 -10.68 -5.07 8.30
CA LEU A 163 -9.28 -4.70 8.06
C LEU A 163 -9.00 -4.43 6.58
N SER A 164 -9.44 -5.30 5.67
CA SER A 164 -9.19 -5.10 4.24
C SER A 164 -9.88 -3.84 3.69
N ASN A 165 -11.05 -3.48 4.21
CA ASN A 165 -11.73 -2.24 3.85
C ASN A 165 -10.97 -1.02 4.36
N ALA A 166 -10.45 -1.08 5.59
CA ALA A 166 -9.65 0.02 6.16
C ALA A 166 -8.37 0.25 5.37
N VAL A 167 -7.67 -0.83 4.98
CA VAL A 167 -6.49 -0.75 4.12
C VAL A 167 -6.85 -0.14 2.77
N ALA A 168 -7.95 -0.58 2.14
CA ALA A 168 -8.38 -0.07 0.85
C ALA A 168 -8.66 1.44 0.90
N VAL A 169 -9.39 1.89 1.90
CA VAL A 169 -9.72 3.32 2.08
C VAL A 169 -8.44 4.16 2.17
N LEU A 170 -7.46 3.73 2.96
CA LEU A 170 -6.23 4.49 3.17
C LEU A 170 -5.31 4.47 1.95
N VAL A 171 -5.08 3.30 1.35
CA VAL A 171 -4.21 3.15 0.18
C VAL A 171 -4.76 3.96 -1.00
N TYR A 172 -6.05 3.87 -1.26
CA TYR A 172 -6.67 4.64 -2.37
C TYR A 172 -6.70 6.14 -2.10
N GLU A 173 -6.85 6.59 -0.84
CA GLU A 173 -6.72 8.02 -0.53
C GLU A 173 -5.27 8.49 -0.75
N ALA A 174 -4.28 7.74 -0.28
CA ALA A 174 -2.90 8.09 -0.49
C ALA A 174 -2.55 8.13 -1.99
N TRP A 175 -2.99 7.14 -2.74
CA TRP A 175 -2.78 7.06 -4.19
C TRP A 175 -3.54 8.15 -4.96
N ARG A 176 -4.76 8.49 -4.54
CA ARG A 176 -5.53 9.61 -5.10
C ARG A 176 -4.77 10.94 -4.98
N GLN A 177 -4.07 11.18 -3.87
CA GLN A 177 -3.26 12.38 -3.68
C GLN A 177 -2.10 12.47 -4.69
N HIS A 178 -1.71 11.36 -5.29
CA HIS A 178 -0.71 11.26 -6.36
C HIS A 178 -1.32 11.04 -7.75
N GLU A 179 -2.62 11.38 -7.92
CA GLU A 179 -3.33 11.29 -9.20
C GLU A 179 -3.34 9.88 -9.79
N PHE A 180 -3.25 8.83 -8.93
CA PHE A 180 -3.20 7.41 -9.30
C PHE A 180 -2.01 7.05 -10.22
N ARG A 181 -0.87 7.70 -10.01
CA ARG A 181 0.38 7.49 -10.77
C ARG A 181 1.41 6.70 -9.98
#